data_9e7ef638ca8ff9f44bccab9b36fa8588
#
_entry.id   9e7ef638ca8ff9f44bccab9b36fa8588
#
_cell.length_a   1.000
_cell.length_b   1.000
_cell.length_c   1.000
_cell.angle_alpha   90.00
_cell.angle_beta   90.00
_cell.angle_gamma   90.00
#
_symmetry.space_group_name_H-M   'P 1'
#
loop_
_entity.id
_entity.type
_entity.pdbx_description
1 polymer ?
#
loop_
_entity_poly.entity_id
_entity_poly.type
_entity_poly.pdbx_seq_one_letter_code
_entity_poly.pdbx_strand_id
1 'polypeptide(L)' 'MASVEKIVEKMHYQPHGIRMEEADKLLKVYGDECVRQKGSHRQYLNREKGDLITIKQDTTLKKVYVVDILNRIGR' A
#
# COMPACT_ATOMS: atom_id res chain seq x y z
N MET A 1 9.66 -9.25 11.18
CA MET A 1 8.87 -8.37 10.27
C MET A 1 9.77 -7.81 9.20
N ALA A 2 9.27 -7.74 7.99
CA ALA A 2 10.02 -7.12 6.89
C ALA A 2 10.19 -5.62 7.13
N SER A 3 11.38 -5.10 6.88
CA SER A 3 11.62 -3.66 6.91
C SER A 3 10.93 -2.98 5.73
N VAL A 4 10.73 -1.67 5.82
CA VAL A 4 10.14 -0.88 4.73
C VAL A 4 10.95 -1.04 3.44
N GLU A 5 12.28 -1.02 3.55
CA GLU A 5 13.16 -1.20 2.38
C GLU A 5 12.94 -2.55 1.70
N LYS A 6 12.79 -3.63 2.48
CA LYS A 6 12.53 -4.96 1.92
C LYS A 6 11.15 -5.04 1.28
N ILE A 7 10.15 -4.35 1.85
CA ILE A 7 8.81 -4.30 1.25
C ILE A 7 8.87 -3.60 -0.10
N VAL A 8 9.56 -2.47 -0.18
CA VAL A 8 9.74 -1.73 -1.45
C VAL A 8 10.44 -2.61 -2.48
N GLU A 9 11.53 -3.27 -2.10
CA GLU A 9 12.24 -4.19 -2.99
C GLU A 9 11.31 -5.29 -3.50
N LYS A 10 10.55 -5.90 -2.60
CA LYS A 10 9.60 -6.97 -2.97
C LYS A 10 8.55 -6.45 -3.95
N MET A 11 8.06 -5.23 -3.77
CA MET A 11 7.10 -4.63 -4.68
C MET A 11 7.65 -4.47 -6.10
N HIS A 12 8.95 -4.19 -6.22
CA HIS A 12 9.60 -4.09 -7.53
C HIS A 12 9.83 -5.45 -8.17
N TYR A 13 10.26 -6.45 -7.38
CA TYR A 13 10.63 -7.77 -7.90
C TYR A 13 9.46 -8.74 -7.98
N GLN A 14 8.51 -8.65 -7.06
CA GLN A 14 7.39 -9.57 -6.95
C GLN A 14 6.08 -8.82 -6.75
N PRO A 15 5.67 -7.97 -7.70
CA PRO A 15 4.48 -7.14 -7.53
C PRO A 15 3.18 -7.93 -7.39
N HIS A 16 3.17 -9.20 -7.75
CA HIS A 16 2.01 -10.08 -7.59
C HIS A 16 1.98 -10.80 -6.23
N GLY A 17 3.04 -10.69 -5.43
CA GLY A 17 3.17 -11.40 -4.15
C GLY A 17 3.03 -10.50 -2.93
N ILE A 18 2.47 -9.31 -3.05
CA ILE A 18 2.36 -8.35 -1.95
C ILE A 18 1.08 -8.57 -1.17
N ARG A 19 1.21 -8.73 0.13
CA ARG A 19 0.08 -8.89 1.05
C ARG A 19 -0.40 -7.53 1.55
N MET A 20 -1.67 -7.47 1.96
CA MET A 20 -2.26 -6.25 2.51
C MET A 20 -1.50 -5.72 3.72
N GLU A 21 -1.03 -6.61 4.61
CA GLU A 21 -0.27 -6.20 5.80
C GLU A 21 1.03 -5.47 5.41
N GLU A 22 1.69 -5.92 4.36
CA GLU A 22 2.91 -5.28 3.87
C GLU A 22 2.62 -3.88 3.33
N ALA A 23 1.57 -3.75 2.52
CA ALA A 23 1.14 -2.46 1.99
C ALA A 23 0.71 -1.50 3.09
N ASP A 24 -0.06 -2.00 4.06
CA ASP A 24 -0.54 -1.21 5.21
C ASP A 24 0.64 -0.65 6.00
N LYS A 25 1.62 -1.48 6.31
CA LYS A 25 2.82 -1.05 7.03
C LYS A 25 3.57 0.04 6.26
N LEU A 26 3.77 -0.17 4.96
CA LEU A 26 4.49 0.78 4.12
C LEU A 26 3.76 2.12 4.05
N LEU A 27 2.46 2.10 3.82
CA LEU A 27 1.65 3.32 3.72
C LEU A 27 1.67 4.11 5.02
N LYS A 28 1.57 3.43 6.17
CA LYS A 28 1.61 4.09 7.48
C LYS A 28 2.95 4.78 7.74
N VAL A 29 4.04 4.17 7.34
CA VAL A 29 5.38 4.77 7.48
C VAL A 29 5.49 6.05 6.66
N TYR A 30 4.84 6.12 5.51
CA TYR A 30 4.85 7.31 4.65
C TYR A 30 3.75 8.33 4.99
N GLY A 31 3.07 8.16 6.12
CA GLY A 31 2.10 9.13 6.62
C GLY A 31 0.66 8.90 6.18
N ASP A 32 0.39 7.79 5.53
CA ASP A 32 -0.98 7.42 5.17
C ASP A 32 -1.66 6.73 6.35
N GLU A 33 -2.96 6.94 6.49
CA GLU A 33 -3.75 6.23 7.49
C GLU A 33 -5.01 5.65 6.86
N CYS A 34 -5.43 4.49 7.34
CA CYS A 34 -6.68 3.88 6.91
C CYS A 34 -7.85 4.63 7.54
N VAL A 35 -8.56 5.42 6.73
CA VAL A 35 -9.68 6.24 7.19
C VAL A 35 -11.03 5.57 7.00
N ARG A 36 -11.09 4.54 6.16
CA ARG A 36 -12.34 3.80 5.91
C ARG A 36 -12.03 2.40 5.41
N GLN A 37 -12.82 1.45 5.88
CA GLN A 37 -12.80 0.08 5.36
C GLN A 37 -14.24 -0.34 5.14
N LYS A 38 -14.56 -0.75 3.90
CA LYS A 38 -15.88 -1.26 3.54
C LYS A 38 -15.69 -2.56 2.76
N GLY A 39 -16.07 -3.68 3.38
CA GLY A 39 -15.83 -4.99 2.79
C GLY A 39 -14.33 -5.21 2.57
N SER A 40 -13.94 -5.52 1.36
CA SER A 40 -12.54 -5.75 0.99
C SER A 40 -11.81 -4.48 0.53
N HIS A 41 -12.49 -3.33 0.52
CA HIS A 41 -11.89 -2.06 0.09
C HIS A 41 -11.44 -1.26 1.31
N ARG A 42 -10.18 -0.80 1.28
CA ARG A 42 -9.61 0.09 2.28
C ARG A 42 -9.23 1.41 1.63
N GLN A 43 -9.54 2.51 2.30
CA GLN A 43 -9.15 3.85 1.85
C GLN A 43 -8.09 4.41 2.78
N TYR A 44 -6.97 4.84 2.20
CA TYR A 44 -5.86 5.46 2.92
C TYR A 44 -5.76 6.92 2.53
N LEU A 45 -5.66 7.78 3.53
CA LEU A 45 -5.53 9.22 3.35
C LEU A 45 -4.16 9.68 3.83
N ASN A 46 -3.47 10.46 2.99
CA ASN A 46 -2.30 11.20 3.40
C ASN A 46 -2.72 12.63 3.72
N ARG A 47 -2.74 12.98 5.00
CA ARG A 47 -3.25 14.28 5.43
C ARG A 47 -2.39 15.45 5.00
N GLU A 48 -1.08 15.25 4.85
CA GLU A 48 -0.18 16.30 4.38
C GLU A 48 -0.43 16.66 2.92
N LYS A 49 -0.62 15.63 2.09
CA LYS A 49 -0.83 15.80 0.65
C LYS A 49 -2.31 15.94 0.27
N GLY A 50 -3.21 15.52 1.14
CA GLY A 50 -4.64 15.48 0.84
C GLY A 50 -5.02 14.39 -0.16
N ASP A 51 -4.14 13.42 -0.39
CA ASP A 51 -4.37 12.35 -1.35
C ASP A 51 -5.05 11.15 -0.72
N LEU A 52 -5.99 10.58 -1.45
CA LEU A 52 -6.71 9.38 -1.04
C LEU A 52 -6.40 8.25 -2.03
N ILE A 53 -6.10 7.07 -1.51
CA ILE A 53 -5.93 5.88 -2.32
C ILE A 53 -6.86 4.78 -1.83
N THR A 54 -7.51 4.07 -2.75
CA THR A 54 -8.35 2.91 -2.42
C THR A 54 -7.63 1.64 -2.85
N ILE A 55 -7.54 0.67 -1.94
CA ILE A 55 -6.89 -0.60 -2.19
C ILE A 55 -7.88 -1.72 -1.90
N LYS A 56 -8.05 -2.62 -2.86
CA LYS A 56 -8.86 -3.82 -2.66
C LYS A 56 -8.01 -4.89 -1.99
N GLN A 57 -8.43 -5.33 -0.82
CA GLN A 57 -7.79 -6.41 -0.09
C GLN A 57 -8.11 -7.75 -0.78
N ASP A 58 -7.06 -8.54 -1.01
CA ASP A 58 -7.15 -9.87 -1.56
C ASP A 58 -6.06 -10.72 -0.90
N THR A 59 -5.94 -12.00 -1.23
CA THR A 59 -4.85 -12.87 -0.75
C THR A 59 -3.51 -12.21 -1.02
N THR A 60 -3.32 -11.72 -2.24
CA THR A 60 -2.25 -10.79 -2.59
C THR A 60 -2.86 -9.64 -3.38
N LEU A 61 -2.25 -8.47 -3.29
CA LEU A 61 -2.74 -7.29 -4.00
C LEU A 61 -2.50 -7.43 -5.51
N LYS A 62 -3.42 -6.92 -6.30
CA LYS A 62 -3.21 -6.84 -7.74
C LYS A 62 -2.07 -5.88 -8.04
N LYS A 63 -1.31 -6.20 -9.08
CA LYS A 63 -0.15 -5.40 -9.50
C LYS A 63 -0.49 -3.91 -9.65
N VAL A 64 -1.65 -3.57 -10.16
CA VAL A 64 -2.07 -2.18 -10.36
C VAL A 64 -2.05 -1.39 -9.04
N TYR A 65 -2.46 -2.01 -7.94
CA TYR A 65 -2.42 -1.36 -6.63
C TYR A 65 -1.00 -1.20 -6.12
N VAL A 66 -0.14 -2.18 -6.36
CA VAL A 66 1.27 -2.12 -5.97
C VAL A 66 1.98 -0.99 -6.71
N VAL A 67 1.75 -0.86 -8.02
CA VAL A 67 2.32 0.22 -8.83
C VAL A 67 1.81 1.58 -8.34
N ASP A 68 0.53 1.70 -8.03
CA ASP A 68 -0.05 2.94 -7.50
C ASP A 68 0.61 3.33 -6.18
N ILE A 69 0.84 2.37 -5.28
CA ILE A 69 1.52 2.62 -4.01
C ILE A 69 2.94 3.12 -4.25
N LEU A 70 3.69 2.46 -5.11
CA LEU A 70 5.07 2.86 -5.41
C LEU A 70 5.14 4.27 -5.98
N ASN A 71 4.25 4.61 -6.89
CA ASN A 71 4.16 5.96 -7.46
C ASN A 71 3.81 6.98 -6.38
N ARG A 72 2.90 6.63 -5.49
CA ARG A 72 2.44 7.52 -4.42
C ARG A 72 3.57 7.87 -3.44
N ILE A 73 4.41 6.90 -3.10
CA ILE A 73 5.51 7.12 -2.16
C ILE A 73 6.79 7.59 -2.85
N GLY A 74 6.80 7.65 -4.17
CA GLY A 74 7.96 8.12 -4.93
C GLY A 74 9.12 7.11 -5.00
N ARG A 75 8.83 5.85 -4.89
CA ARG A 75 9.82 4.77 -4.87
C ARG A 75 9.58 3.81 -6.02
#